data_2c41946efcf33da80576841d36718fda
#
_entry.id   2c41946efcf33da80576841d36718fda
#
_cell.length_a   1.000
_cell.length_b   1.000
_cell.length_c   1.000
_cell.angle_alpha   90.00
_cell.angle_beta   90.00
_cell.angle_gamma   90.00
#
_symmetry.space_group_name_H-M   'P 1'
#
loop_
_entity.id
_entity.type
_entity.pdbx_description
1 polymer ?
#
loop_
_entity_poly.entity_id
_entity_poly.type
_entity_poly.pdbx_seq_one_letter_code
_entity_poly.pdbx_strand_id
1 'polypeptide(L)'
;ASALLAGTTLLAAAPATAADDALNAIQKRGTLRIGIEGTYPPFNYQDEKGQFVGFEIDLGNALAETLGVKAQFQPTKWDGLLAALDSGRIDVIINQVTITDARQKKYRFSQPYTVSGIQAVTRTKDADTLQSPNALAGKKVGVGLGTSYEEWARRTVPSAEVRTYEDDPTKNQDLAVGRLDAVLVDRLAALYQVKQSKNRFALGGPAFSRQTSGIPTRKSDESLHQAIDQALEKLRADGTLAKLSNKWFDTDVTNAR
;
A
#
# COMPACT_ATOMS: atom_id res chain seq x y z
N ALA A 1 67.54 -37.06 22.54
CA ALA A 1 66.92 -36.62 21.29
C ALA A 1 65.42 -36.71 21.46
N SER A 2 64.75 -35.52 21.69
CA SER A 2 63.32 -35.43 21.80
C SER A 2 62.77 -34.65 20.59
N ALA A 3 61.99 -35.30 19.78
CA ALA A 3 61.30 -34.65 18.62
C ALA A 3 59.96 -34.13 19.05
N LEU A 4 59.75 -32.81 18.97
CA LEU A 4 58.43 -32.15 19.09
C LEU A 4 57.70 -32.28 17.74
N LEU A 5 56.58 -32.99 17.72
CA LEU A 5 55.61 -32.92 16.62
C LEU A 5 54.69 -31.71 16.87
N ALA A 6 54.80 -30.68 16.01
CA ALA A 6 53.85 -29.60 15.95
C ALA A 6 52.63 -30.00 15.08
N GLY A 7 51.52 -30.24 15.70
CA GLY A 7 50.27 -30.53 15.02
C GLY A 7 49.59 -29.19 14.55
N THR A 8 49.58 -28.95 13.26
CA THR A 8 48.82 -27.87 12.63
C THR A 8 47.33 -28.27 12.50
N THR A 9 46.49 -27.72 13.36
CA THR A 9 45.04 -27.84 13.22
C THR A 9 44.57 -26.90 12.11
N LEU A 10 44.19 -27.44 10.94
CA LEU A 10 43.43 -26.72 9.91
C LEU A 10 42.00 -26.52 10.46
N LEU A 11 41.67 -25.27 10.83
CA LEU A 11 40.28 -24.88 10.96
C LEU A 11 39.64 -24.85 9.56
N ALA A 12 38.82 -25.85 9.26
CA ALA A 12 37.95 -25.81 8.10
C ALA A 12 36.88 -24.70 8.34
N ALA A 13 36.98 -23.58 7.64
CA ALA A 13 35.90 -22.63 7.57
C ALA A 13 34.70 -23.30 6.90
N ALA A 14 33.63 -23.53 7.66
CA ALA A 14 32.36 -23.97 7.11
C ALA A 14 31.90 -22.88 6.09
N PRO A 15 31.44 -23.26 4.87
CA PRO A 15 30.89 -22.30 3.95
C PRO A 15 29.67 -21.66 4.64
N ALA A 16 29.70 -20.34 4.81
CA ALA A 16 28.52 -19.58 5.16
C ALA A 16 27.49 -19.89 4.04
N THR A 17 26.45 -20.64 4.36
CA THR A 17 25.28 -20.78 3.47
C THR A 17 24.78 -19.37 3.27
N ALA A 18 25.00 -18.83 2.07
CA ALA A 18 24.40 -17.57 1.66
C ALA A 18 22.89 -17.68 1.94
N ALA A 19 22.38 -16.84 2.82
CA ALA A 19 20.95 -16.72 3.03
C ALA A 19 20.33 -16.56 1.65
N ASP A 20 19.32 -17.37 1.33
CA ASP A 20 18.68 -17.32 0.02
C ASP A 20 18.29 -15.88 -0.27
N ASP A 21 18.96 -15.28 -1.23
CA ASP A 21 18.71 -13.91 -1.65
C ASP A 21 17.35 -13.86 -2.33
N ALA A 22 16.42 -13.14 -1.71
CA ALA A 22 15.04 -13.02 -2.20
C ALA A 22 14.96 -12.53 -3.65
N LEU A 23 15.84 -11.61 -4.05
CA LEU A 23 15.92 -11.13 -5.43
C LEU A 23 16.31 -12.24 -6.39
N ASN A 24 17.34 -13.04 -6.08
CA ASN A 24 17.76 -14.16 -6.90
C ASN A 24 16.65 -15.22 -7.03
N ALA A 25 15.92 -15.51 -5.95
CA ALA A 25 14.78 -16.42 -5.98
C ALA A 25 13.67 -15.93 -6.92
N ILE A 26 13.36 -14.63 -6.89
CA ILE A 26 12.40 -13.97 -7.78
C ILE A 26 12.87 -14.07 -9.24
N GLN A 27 14.13 -13.75 -9.50
CA GLN A 27 14.70 -13.81 -10.84
C GLN A 27 14.71 -15.23 -11.42
N LYS A 28 15.10 -16.23 -10.62
CA LYS A 28 15.06 -17.65 -11.01
C LYS A 28 13.63 -18.13 -11.31
N ARG A 29 12.65 -17.68 -10.51
CA ARG A 29 11.23 -17.99 -10.72
C ARG A 29 10.65 -17.24 -11.92
N GLY A 30 11.21 -16.10 -12.30
CA GLY A 30 10.76 -15.24 -13.38
C GLY A 30 9.48 -14.44 -13.05
N THR A 31 9.08 -14.37 -11.78
CA THR A 31 7.87 -13.65 -11.35
C THR A 31 8.07 -12.93 -10.02
N LEU A 32 7.56 -11.68 -9.95
CA LEU A 32 7.40 -10.91 -8.72
C LEU A 32 5.95 -11.07 -8.25
N ARG A 33 5.75 -11.68 -7.07
CA ARG A 33 4.43 -11.87 -6.46
C ARG A 33 4.06 -10.61 -5.69
N ILE A 34 3.04 -9.91 -6.16
CA ILE A 34 2.58 -8.61 -5.65
C ILE A 34 1.24 -8.78 -4.96
N GLY A 35 1.17 -8.49 -3.66
CA GLY A 35 -0.09 -8.46 -2.91
C GLY A 35 -0.88 -7.18 -3.20
N ILE A 36 -2.16 -7.35 -3.49
CA ILE A 36 -3.16 -6.30 -3.73
C ILE A 36 -4.49 -6.68 -3.10
N GLU A 37 -5.39 -5.72 -2.87
CA GLU A 37 -6.78 -6.04 -2.52
C GLU A 37 -7.59 -6.47 -3.74
N GLY A 38 -7.41 -5.80 -4.87
CA GLY A 38 -8.19 -6.03 -6.08
C GLY A 38 -9.60 -5.42 -6.06
N THR A 39 -9.93 -4.63 -5.03
CA THR A 39 -11.23 -3.97 -4.83
C THR A 39 -11.07 -2.48 -4.45
N TYR A 40 -9.92 -1.89 -4.73
CA TYR A 40 -9.55 -0.54 -4.30
C TYR A 40 -9.28 0.41 -5.49
N PRO A 41 -10.34 0.84 -6.22
CA PRO A 41 -10.18 1.79 -7.32
C PRO A 41 -9.78 3.20 -6.82
N PRO A 42 -8.99 3.96 -7.60
CA PRO A 42 -8.43 3.66 -8.91
C PRO A 42 -7.05 3.00 -8.86
N PHE A 43 -6.63 2.48 -7.70
CA PHE A 43 -5.31 1.91 -7.48
C PHE A 43 -5.17 0.48 -8.03
N ASN A 44 -6.04 -0.43 -7.56
CA ASN A 44 -6.07 -1.82 -8.00
C ASN A 44 -7.49 -2.38 -7.86
N TYR A 45 -8.10 -2.76 -8.94
CA TYR A 45 -9.47 -3.29 -8.97
C TYR A 45 -9.70 -4.14 -10.22
N GLN A 46 -10.82 -4.85 -10.26
CA GLN A 46 -11.23 -5.59 -11.44
C GLN A 46 -12.12 -4.73 -12.34
N ASP A 47 -11.82 -4.73 -13.65
CA ASP A 47 -12.68 -4.15 -14.66
C ASP A 47 -13.91 -5.05 -14.96
N GLU A 48 -14.75 -4.64 -15.90
CA GLU A 48 -15.94 -5.40 -16.31
C GLU A 48 -15.63 -6.79 -16.90
N LYS A 49 -14.37 -7.02 -17.30
CA LYS A 49 -13.88 -8.31 -17.82
C LYS A 49 -13.22 -9.16 -16.74
N GLY A 50 -13.20 -8.67 -15.48
CA GLY A 50 -12.55 -9.34 -14.36
C GLY A 50 -11.02 -9.24 -14.38
N GLN A 51 -10.44 -8.36 -15.21
CA GLN A 51 -9.00 -8.13 -15.24
C GLN A 51 -8.59 -7.10 -14.21
N PHE A 52 -7.46 -7.31 -13.53
CA PHE A 52 -6.91 -6.31 -12.64
C PHE A 52 -6.38 -5.12 -13.43
N VAL A 53 -6.84 -3.94 -13.06
CA VAL A 53 -6.48 -2.64 -13.63
C VAL A 53 -6.26 -1.64 -12.51
N GLY A 54 -5.62 -0.52 -12.81
CA GLY A 54 -5.39 0.56 -11.87
C GLY A 54 -3.95 1.05 -11.86
N PHE A 55 -3.73 2.16 -11.16
CA PHE A 55 -2.42 2.78 -11.05
C PHE A 55 -1.35 1.80 -10.53
N GLU A 56 -1.68 1.02 -9.51
CA GLU A 56 -0.74 0.08 -8.88
C GLU A 56 -0.53 -1.20 -9.69
N ILE A 57 -1.49 -1.55 -10.53
CA ILE A 57 -1.31 -2.64 -11.51
C ILE A 57 -0.29 -2.21 -12.58
N ASP A 58 -0.45 -1.01 -13.12
CA ASP A 58 0.51 -0.46 -14.09
C ASP A 58 1.90 -0.28 -13.45
N LEU A 59 1.97 0.24 -12.23
CA LEU A 59 3.23 0.39 -11.47
C LEU A 59 3.90 -0.96 -11.21
N GLY A 60 3.14 -1.96 -10.76
CA GLY A 60 3.65 -3.31 -10.50
C GLY A 60 4.21 -3.98 -11.74
N ASN A 61 3.55 -3.81 -12.90
CA ASN A 61 4.06 -4.29 -14.17
C ASN A 61 5.37 -3.59 -14.57
N ALA A 62 5.44 -2.26 -14.45
CA ALA A 62 6.65 -1.49 -14.78
C ALA A 62 7.84 -1.85 -13.87
N LEU A 63 7.58 -2.07 -12.56
CA LEU A 63 8.59 -2.52 -11.62
C LEU A 63 9.09 -3.93 -11.95
N ALA A 64 8.20 -4.88 -12.20
CA ALA A 64 8.57 -6.25 -12.54
C ALA A 64 9.39 -6.28 -13.84
N GLU A 65 9.00 -5.53 -14.87
CA GLU A 65 9.75 -5.38 -16.12
C GLU A 65 11.16 -4.83 -15.87
N THR A 66 11.29 -3.82 -15.02
CA THR A 66 12.59 -3.24 -14.65
C THR A 66 13.49 -4.25 -13.94
N LEU A 67 12.90 -5.18 -13.17
CA LEU A 67 13.61 -6.30 -12.52
C LEU A 67 13.86 -7.50 -13.45
N GLY A 68 13.40 -7.45 -14.70
CA GLY A 68 13.56 -8.53 -15.68
C GLY A 68 12.64 -9.73 -15.42
N VAL A 69 11.50 -9.55 -14.75
CA VAL A 69 10.52 -10.59 -14.41
C VAL A 69 9.11 -10.14 -14.77
N LYS A 70 8.12 -11.03 -14.59
CA LYS A 70 6.70 -10.73 -14.78
C LYS A 70 6.03 -10.42 -13.44
N ALA A 71 5.10 -9.48 -13.43
CA ALA A 71 4.24 -9.26 -12.27
C ALA A 71 3.21 -10.39 -12.13
N GLN A 72 3.00 -10.86 -10.91
CA GLN A 72 1.95 -11.81 -10.54
C GLN A 72 1.15 -11.21 -9.39
N PHE A 73 -0.03 -10.67 -9.68
CA PHE A 73 -0.90 -10.05 -8.67
C PHE A 73 -1.65 -11.11 -7.88
N GLN A 74 -1.61 -10.99 -6.56
CA GLN A 74 -2.26 -11.91 -5.63
C GLN A 74 -3.28 -11.15 -4.76
N PRO A 75 -4.59 -11.27 -5.07
CA PRO A 75 -5.62 -10.60 -4.31
C PRO A 75 -5.74 -11.21 -2.91
N THR A 76 -5.76 -10.35 -1.91
CA THR A 76 -5.87 -10.69 -0.49
C THR A 76 -6.57 -9.54 0.23
N LYS A 77 -7.47 -9.82 1.17
CA LYS A 77 -8.05 -8.75 2.00
C LYS A 77 -6.94 -7.92 2.66
N TRP A 78 -7.18 -6.62 2.82
CA TRP A 78 -6.20 -5.69 3.37
C TRP A 78 -5.55 -6.19 4.66
N ASP A 79 -6.35 -6.61 5.64
CA ASP A 79 -5.90 -7.08 6.94
C ASP A 79 -5.02 -8.34 6.88
N GLY A 80 -5.08 -9.08 5.76
CA GLY A 80 -4.26 -10.27 5.50
C GLY A 80 -2.97 -10.00 4.71
N LEU A 81 -2.79 -8.82 4.10
CA LEU A 81 -1.65 -8.53 3.21
C LEU A 81 -0.30 -8.58 3.91
N LEU A 82 -0.18 -7.98 5.09
CA LEU A 82 1.08 -8.00 5.86
C LEU A 82 1.44 -9.41 6.33
N ALA A 83 0.45 -10.22 6.74
CA ALA A 83 0.66 -11.62 7.09
C ALA A 83 1.06 -12.47 5.87
N ALA A 84 0.54 -12.15 4.69
CA ALA A 84 0.97 -12.80 3.44
C ALA A 84 2.41 -12.46 3.07
N LEU A 85 2.85 -11.22 3.35
CA LEU A 85 4.24 -10.80 3.19
C LEU A 85 5.16 -11.54 4.18
N ASP A 86 4.80 -11.56 5.46
CA ASP A 86 5.56 -12.22 6.52
C ASP A 86 5.76 -13.73 6.24
N SER A 87 4.71 -14.39 5.76
CA SER A 87 4.76 -15.83 5.43
C SER A 87 5.46 -16.16 4.11
N GLY A 88 5.89 -15.16 3.33
CA GLY A 88 6.52 -15.36 2.03
C GLY A 88 5.57 -15.83 0.92
N ARG A 89 4.24 -15.75 1.12
CA ARG A 89 3.27 -16.01 0.06
C ARG A 89 3.35 -14.97 -1.06
N ILE A 90 3.67 -13.73 -0.71
CA ILE A 90 3.96 -12.63 -1.63
C ILE A 90 5.36 -12.08 -1.35
N ASP A 91 5.92 -11.41 -2.33
CA ASP A 91 7.27 -10.83 -2.24
C ASP A 91 7.21 -9.36 -1.79
N VAL A 92 6.22 -8.62 -2.26
CA VAL A 92 5.97 -7.21 -1.96
C VAL A 92 4.47 -6.93 -1.88
N ILE A 93 4.10 -5.78 -1.29
CA ILE A 93 2.73 -5.26 -1.36
C ILE A 93 2.75 -3.94 -2.12
N ILE A 94 1.86 -3.79 -3.11
CA ILE A 94 1.62 -2.52 -3.80
C ILE A 94 0.12 -2.23 -3.68
N ASN A 95 -0.27 -1.59 -2.58
CA ASN A 95 -1.67 -1.37 -2.18
C ASN A 95 -1.83 -0.17 -1.24
N GLN A 96 -1.32 0.99 -1.61
CA GLN A 96 -1.36 2.21 -0.81
C GLN A 96 -0.95 2.00 0.66
N VAL A 97 0.10 1.20 0.88
CA VAL A 97 0.57 0.94 2.25
C VAL A 97 1.22 2.20 2.80
N THR A 98 0.49 2.91 3.63
CA THR A 98 1.00 4.12 4.30
C THR A 98 2.27 3.81 5.08
N ILE A 99 3.30 4.61 4.87
CA ILE A 99 4.56 4.55 5.64
C ILE A 99 4.28 5.13 7.02
N THR A 100 4.36 4.30 8.06
CA THR A 100 4.21 4.71 9.45
C THR A 100 5.37 4.19 10.29
N ASP A 101 5.71 4.87 11.40
CA ASP A 101 6.77 4.44 12.31
C ASP A 101 6.56 3.00 12.81
N ALA A 102 5.31 2.64 13.12
CA ALA A 102 4.96 1.30 13.57
C ALA A 102 5.26 0.24 12.51
N ARG A 103 4.93 0.51 11.24
CA ARG A 103 5.21 -0.40 10.12
C ARG A 103 6.70 -0.45 9.79
N GLN A 104 7.41 0.68 9.83
CA GLN A 104 8.86 0.75 9.59
C GLN A 104 9.68 -0.05 10.63
N LYS A 105 9.15 -0.24 11.84
CA LYS A 105 9.79 -1.13 12.82
C LYS A 105 9.83 -2.58 12.38
N LYS A 106 8.86 -3.03 11.56
CA LYS A 106 8.73 -4.43 11.10
C LYS A 106 9.20 -4.66 9.67
N TYR A 107 9.02 -3.67 8.79
CA TYR A 107 9.26 -3.77 7.35
C TYR A 107 10.25 -2.72 6.88
N ARG A 108 10.92 -2.98 5.76
CA ARG A 108 11.60 -1.95 4.97
C ARG A 108 10.59 -1.40 3.98
N PHE A 109 10.52 -0.09 3.84
CA PHE A 109 9.69 0.58 2.85
C PHE A 109 10.55 1.16 1.75
N SER A 110 10.09 1.05 0.51
CA SER A 110 10.65 1.81 -0.59
C SER A 110 10.51 3.31 -0.35
N GLN A 111 11.18 4.10 -1.18
CA GLN A 111 10.82 5.51 -1.34
C GLN A 111 9.32 5.63 -1.66
N PRO A 112 8.64 6.71 -1.23
CA PRO A 112 7.23 6.91 -1.54
C PRO A 112 6.98 6.91 -3.05
N TYR A 113 5.94 6.20 -3.48
CA TYR A 113 5.46 6.25 -4.86
C TYR A 113 4.18 7.07 -5.04
N THR A 114 3.46 7.37 -3.94
CA THR A 114 2.35 8.33 -3.92
C THR A 114 2.40 9.22 -2.69
N VAL A 115 1.92 10.44 -2.88
CA VAL A 115 1.62 11.40 -1.82
C VAL A 115 0.15 11.71 -1.88
N SER A 116 -0.55 11.52 -0.79
CA SER A 116 -1.98 11.68 -0.67
C SER A 116 -2.37 12.19 0.72
N GLY A 117 -3.57 11.91 1.19
CA GLY A 117 -4.02 12.28 2.52
C GLY A 117 -5.26 11.51 2.93
N ILE A 118 -5.62 11.65 4.22
CA ILE A 118 -6.87 11.11 4.75
C ILE A 118 -8.01 12.02 4.32
N GLN A 119 -9.03 11.46 3.70
CA GLN A 119 -10.19 12.20 3.22
C GLN A 119 -11.48 11.60 3.78
N ALA A 120 -12.34 12.47 4.29
CA ALA A 120 -13.71 12.09 4.59
C ALA A 120 -14.56 12.13 3.31
N VAL A 121 -15.38 11.09 3.13
CA VAL A 121 -16.46 11.07 2.13
C VAL A 121 -17.77 10.91 2.87
N THR A 122 -18.78 11.65 2.47
CA THR A 122 -20.11 11.66 3.06
C THR A 122 -21.18 11.66 1.96
N ARG A 123 -22.45 11.51 2.35
CA ARG A 123 -23.55 11.75 1.41
C ARG A 123 -23.58 13.24 1.04
N THR A 124 -23.93 13.56 -0.19
CA THR A 124 -23.95 14.93 -0.70
C THR A 124 -24.77 15.89 0.17
N LYS A 125 -25.92 15.42 0.69
CA LYS A 125 -26.78 16.22 1.59
C LYS A 125 -26.14 16.59 2.93
N ASP A 126 -25.11 15.87 3.34
CA ASP A 126 -24.44 16.03 4.65
C ASP A 126 -23.06 16.73 4.51
N ALA A 127 -22.66 17.09 3.27
CA ALA A 127 -21.31 17.59 2.97
C ALA A 127 -20.92 18.81 3.80
N ASP A 128 -21.81 19.77 3.94
CA ASP A 128 -21.53 21.03 4.65
C ASP A 128 -21.34 20.86 6.15
N THR A 129 -21.75 19.72 6.71
CA THR A 129 -21.67 19.43 8.15
C THR A 129 -20.39 18.71 8.57
N LEU A 130 -19.57 18.24 7.61
CA LEU A 130 -18.42 17.36 7.87
C LEU A 130 -17.11 17.92 7.27
N GLN A 131 -16.86 19.23 7.52
CA GLN A 131 -15.76 19.96 6.89
C GLN A 131 -14.42 19.91 7.64
N SER A 132 -14.36 19.25 8.79
CA SER A 132 -13.16 19.18 9.62
C SER A 132 -13.12 17.87 10.46
N PRO A 133 -11.96 17.49 10.99
CA PRO A 133 -11.85 16.35 11.90
C PRO A 133 -12.80 16.43 13.09
N ASN A 134 -12.94 17.61 13.70
CA ASN A 134 -13.81 17.81 14.86
C ASN A 134 -15.30 17.58 14.54
N ALA A 135 -15.71 17.78 13.30
CA ALA A 135 -17.07 17.52 12.85
C ALA A 135 -17.45 16.03 12.85
N LEU A 136 -16.46 15.14 12.96
CA LEU A 136 -16.68 13.68 13.07
C LEU A 136 -17.03 13.26 14.51
N ALA A 137 -16.94 14.16 15.51
CA ALA A 137 -17.28 13.87 16.89
C ALA A 137 -18.75 13.39 17.01
N GLY A 138 -18.96 12.24 17.65
CA GLY A 138 -20.28 11.61 17.79
C GLY A 138 -20.87 11.04 16.50
N LYS A 139 -20.14 11.06 15.38
CA LYS A 139 -20.57 10.51 14.09
C LYS A 139 -20.16 9.05 13.92
N LYS A 140 -20.95 8.31 13.14
CA LYS A 140 -20.63 6.93 12.72
C LYS A 140 -19.68 6.99 11.54
N VAL A 141 -18.40 6.67 11.80
CA VAL A 141 -17.31 6.79 10.83
C VAL A 141 -16.81 5.42 10.40
N GLY A 142 -16.97 5.09 9.13
CA GLY A 142 -16.49 3.84 8.53
C GLY A 142 -15.01 3.94 8.12
N VAL A 143 -14.24 2.94 8.46
CA VAL A 143 -12.82 2.80 8.09
C VAL A 143 -12.51 1.36 7.71
N GLY A 144 -11.48 1.15 6.90
CA GLY A 144 -10.94 -0.19 6.67
C GLY A 144 -10.25 -0.73 7.92
N LEU A 145 -10.49 -2.00 8.26
CA LEU A 145 -9.90 -2.69 9.39
C LEU A 145 -8.37 -2.71 9.28
N GLY A 146 -7.64 -2.27 10.32
CA GLY A 146 -6.18 -2.27 10.37
C GLY A 146 -5.50 -1.22 9.48
N THR A 147 -6.26 -0.24 8.97
CA THR A 147 -5.71 0.85 8.17
C THR A 147 -5.16 1.99 9.05
N SER A 148 -4.30 2.81 8.46
CA SER A 148 -3.86 4.07 9.09
C SER A 148 -5.02 5.06 9.31
N TYR A 149 -6.11 4.91 8.58
CA TYR A 149 -7.33 5.72 8.75
C TYR A 149 -8.06 5.38 10.04
N GLU A 150 -8.14 4.07 10.37
CA GLU A 150 -8.68 3.61 11.65
C GLU A 150 -7.86 4.15 12.82
N GLU A 151 -6.54 3.98 12.78
CA GLU A 151 -5.63 4.49 13.82
C GLU A 151 -5.76 6.00 13.99
N TRP A 152 -5.77 6.74 12.88
CA TRP A 152 -5.94 8.19 12.89
C TRP A 152 -7.28 8.61 13.49
N ALA A 153 -8.39 7.98 13.09
CA ALA A 153 -9.72 8.31 13.59
C ALA A 153 -9.83 8.10 15.10
N ARG A 154 -9.39 6.96 15.60
CA ARG A 154 -9.43 6.64 17.04
C ARG A 154 -8.56 7.56 17.87
N ARG A 155 -7.42 7.98 17.36
CA ARG A 155 -6.49 8.90 18.05
C ARG A 155 -6.96 10.34 17.98
N THR A 156 -7.42 10.81 16.83
CA THR A 156 -7.68 12.24 16.58
C THR A 156 -9.10 12.63 16.96
N VAL A 157 -10.06 11.73 16.82
CA VAL A 157 -11.48 11.97 17.16
C VAL A 157 -12.01 10.82 18.02
N PRO A 158 -11.55 10.71 19.29
CA PRO A 158 -11.90 9.58 20.15
C PRO A 158 -13.40 9.49 20.47
N SER A 159 -14.16 10.56 20.27
CA SER A 159 -15.62 10.59 20.42
C SER A 159 -16.39 10.14 19.18
N ALA A 160 -15.71 9.85 18.05
CA ALA A 160 -16.36 9.25 16.90
C ALA A 160 -16.71 7.77 17.15
N GLU A 161 -17.85 7.31 16.65
CA GLU A 161 -18.19 5.89 16.62
C GLU A 161 -17.53 5.23 15.42
N VAL A 162 -16.28 4.75 15.60
CA VAL A 162 -15.50 4.13 14.51
C VAL A 162 -15.97 2.72 14.25
N ARG A 163 -16.41 2.44 13.03
CA ARG A 163 -16.82 1.13 12.53
C ARG A 163 -15.83 0.62 11.49
N THR A 164 -15.36 -0.60 11.66
CA THR A 164 -14.36 -1.23 10.78
C THR A 164 -15.00 -2.13 9.74
N TYR A 165 -14.41 -2.16 8.54
CA TYR A 165 -14.87 -2.93 7.41
C TYR A 165 -13.70 -3.69 6.78
N GLU A 166 -13.98 -4.89 6.28
CA GLU A 166 -12.98 -5.72 5.59
C GLU A 166 -12.76 -5.32 4.13
N ASP A 167 -13.71 -4.57 3.55
CA ASP A 167 -13.66 -4.08 2.17
C ASP A 167 -14.37 -2.74 1.99
N ASP A 168 -13.95 -2.00 0.98
CA ASP A 168 -14.51 -0.69 0.65
C ASP A 168 -15.92 -0.74 0.05
N PRO A 169 -16.29 -1.71 -0.80
CA PRO A 169 -17.65 -1.81 -1.31
C PRO A 169 -18.71 -1.90 -0.20
N THR A 170 -18.52 -2.74 0.81
CA THR A 170 -19.43 -2.87 1.94
C THR A 170 -19.52 -1.60 2.78
N LYS A 171 -18.36 -0.98 3.07
CA LYS A 171 -18.28 0.30 3.76
C LYS A 171 -19.03 1.41 3.03
N ASN A 172 -18.85 1.50 1.72
CA ASN A 172 -19.50 2.52 0.89
C ASN A 172 -21.00 2.28 0.75
N GLN A 173 -21.45 1.04 0.74
CA GLN A 173 -22.87 0.72 0.76
C GLN A 173 -23.51 1.17 2.06
N ASP A 174 -22.88 0.98 3.22
CA ASP A 174 -23.39 1.44 4.51
C ASP A 174 -23.43 2.97 4.61
N LEU A 175 -22.49 3.67 3.98
CA LEU A 175 -22.57 5.13 3.83
C LEU A 175 -23.80 5.52 2.97
N ALA A 176 -24.00 4.85 1.83
CA ALA A 176 -25.09 5.16 0.90
C ALA A 176 -26.47 5.03 1.55
N VAL A 177 -26.66 3.98 2.36
CA VAL A 177 -27.96 3.71 3.03
C VAL A 177 -28.11 4.42 4.39
N GLY A 178 -27.12 5.24 4.80
CA GLY A 178 -27.18 6.05 6.02
C GLY A 178 -26.86 5.32 7.32
N ARG A 179 -26.27 4.13 7.26
CA ARG A 179 -25.73 3.43 8.44
C ARG A 179 -24.44 4.05 8.95
N LEU A 180 -23.74 4.78 8.09
CA LEU A 180 -22.59 5.61 8.40
C LEU A 180 -22.91 7.08 8.07
N ASP A 181 -22.26 8.00 8.77
CA ASP A 181 -22.31 9.42 8.50
C ASP A 181 -21.17 9.85 7.55
N ALA A 182 -20.01 9.23 7.72
CA ALA A 182 -18.83 9.43 6.88
C ALA A 182 -18.03 8.14 6.75
N VAL A 183 -17.17 8.08 5.72
CA VAL A 183 -16.08 7.11 5.63
C VAL A 183 -14.76 7.86 5.49
N LEU A 184 -13.68 7.31 6.03
CA LEU A 184 -12.32 7.80 5.81
C LEU A 184 -11.59 6.85 4.85
N VAL A 185 -10.94 7.45 3.88
CA VAL A 185 -10.24 6.73 2.81
C VAL A 185 -9.11 7.60 2.27
N ASP A 186 -8.26 7.06 1.41
CA ASP A 186 -7.29 7.84 0.65
C ASP A 186 -7.98 8.91 -0.21
N ARG A 187 -7.38 10.12 -0.27
CA ARG A 187 -7.96 11.24 -1.04
C ARG A 187 -8.15 10.92 -2.51
N LEU A 188 -7.24 10.19 -3.13
CA LEU A 188 -7.36 9.84 -4.56
C LEU A 188 -8.50 8.84 -4.79
N ALA A 189 -8.65 7.86 -3.87
CA ALA A 189 -9.81 6.97 -3.87
C ALA A 189 -11.12 7.73 -3.62
N ALA A 190 -11.12 8.69 -2.68
CA ALA A 190 -12.27 9.54 -2.39
C ALA A 190 -12.73 10.32 -3.62
N LEU A 191 -11.79 10.95 -4.33
CA LEU A 191 -12.08 11.70 -5.57
C LEU A 191 -12.69 10.79 -6.64
N TYR A 192 -12.13 9.58 -6.82
CA TYR A 192 -12.69 8.59 -7.72
C TYR A 192 -14.11 8.17 -7.30
N GLN A 193 -14.30 7.84 -6.03
CA GLN A 193 -15.59 7.44 -5.46
C GLN A 193 -16.67 8.51 -5.66
N VAL A 194 -16.35 9.76 -5.39
CA VAL A 194 -17.27 10.91 -5.58
C VAL A 194 -17.63 11.04 -7.05
N LYS A 195 -16.64 11.00 -7.96
CA LYS A 195 -16.86 11.09 -9.42
C LYS A 195 -17.78 9.97 -9.93
N GLN A 196 -17.61 8.74 -9.43
CA GLN A 196 -18.43 7.58 -9.84
C GLN A 196 -19.82 7.53 -9.18
N SER A 197 -20.02 8.29 -8.12
CA SER A 197 -21.24 8.20 -7.30
C SER A 197 -22.50 8.80 -7.91
N LYS A 198 -22.39 9.48 -9.05
CA LYS A 198 -23.51 10.22 -9.67
C LYS A 198 -24.20 11.17 -8.66
N ASN A 199 -23.42 12.00 -8.00
CA ASN A 199 -23.85 12.98 -6.99
C ASN A 199 -24.43 12.39 -5.70
N ARG A 200 -24.25 11.11 -5.41
CA ARG A 200 -24.67 10.53 -4.12
C ARG A 200 -23.70 10.87 -2.99
N PHE A 201 -22.42 11.01 -3.30
CA PHE A 201 -21.36 11.29 -2.35
C PHE A 201 -20.66 12.61 -2.66
N ALA A 202 -20.08 13.19 -1.61
CA ALA A 202 -19.26 14.40 -1.67
C ALA A 202 -18.07 14.25 -0.72
N LEU A 203 -17.04 15.08 -0.94
CA LEU A 203 -15.93 15.19 0.01
C LEU A 203 -16.40 15.92 1.26
N GLY A 204 -16.05 15.41 2.43
CA GLY A 204 -16.20 16.07 3.72
C GLY A 204 -15.03 16.99 4.00
N GLY A 205 -15.01 18.16 3.40
CA GLY A 205 -13.94 19.15 3.56
C GLY A 205 -12.62 18.82 2.85
N PRO A 206 -11.53 19.49 3.22
CA PRO A 206 -10.19 19.21 2.71
C PRO A 206 -9.64 17.88 3.27
N ALA A 207 -8.52 17.39 2.70
CA ALA A 207 -7.79 16.27 3.30
C ALA A 207 -7.30 16.62 4.71
N PHE A 208 -7.49 15.71 5.65
CA PHE A 208 -7.22 15.95 7.08
C PHE A 208 -5.76 15.74 7.48
N SER A 209 -5.06 14.85 6.80
CA SER A 209 -3.67 14.52 7.10
C SER A 209 -2.97 14.06 5.84
N ARG A 210 -1.73 14.53 5.65
CA ARG A 210 -0.87 14.08 4.56
C ARG A 210 -0.39 12.67 4.86
N GLN A 211 -0.41 11.81 3.85
CA GLN A 211 0.14 10.45 3.91
C GLN A 211 1.01 10.16 2.69
N THR A 212 2.02 9.33 2.88
CA THR A 212 2.85 8.79 1.81
C THR A 212 2.76 7.29 1.81
N SER A 213 2.67 6.69 0.63
CA SER A 213 2.62 5.23 0.47
C SER A 213 3.90 4.72 -0.18
N GLY A 214 4.37 3.59 0.30
CA GLY A 214 5.57 2.91 -0.19
C GLY A 214 5.33 1.40 -0.33
N ILE A 215 6.30 0.72 -0.88
CA ILE A 215 6.30 -0.72 -1.11
C ILE A 215 7.03 -1.39 0.05
N PRO A 216 6.33 -2.11 0.96
CA PRO A 216 6.98 -2.84 2.03
C PRO A 216 7.59 -4.15 1.53
N THR A 217 8.77 -4.46 2.05
CA THR A 217 9.46 -5.75 1.96
C THR A 217 9.77 -6.27 3.35
N ARG A 218 10.02 -7.58 3.51
CA ARG A 218 10.54 -8.11 4.78
C ARG A 218 11.91 -7.50 5.08
N LYS A 219 12.24 -7.33 6.35
CA LYS A 219 13.56 -6.78 6.74
C LYS A 219 14.74 -7.65 6.33
N SER A 220 14.53 -8.95 6.19
CA SER A 220 15.53 -9.90 5.69
C SER A 220 15.86 -9.75 4.21
N ASP A 221 14.96 -9.14 3.42
CA ASP A 221 15.03 -9.11 1.96
C ASP A 221 15.73 -7.82 1.47
N GLU A 222 16.94 -7.59 1.93
CA GLU A 222 17.68 -6.35 1.66
C GLU A 222 17.94 -6.11 0.18
N SER A 223 18.36 -7.15 -0.54
CA SER A 223 18.66 -7.06 -1.97
C SER A 223 17.40 -6.75 -2.80
N LEU A 224 16.26 -7.34 -2.43
CA LEU A 224 14.98 -7.02 -3.06
C LEU A 224 14.58 -5.57 -2.78
N HIS A 225 14.71 -5.12 -1.52
CA HIS A 225 14.40 -3.75 -1.16
C HIS A 225 15.23 -2.74 -1.97
N GLN A 226 16.55 -2.94 -2.06
CA GLN A 226 17.43 -2.08 -2.84
C GLN A 226 17.07 -2.10 -4.34
N ALA A 227 16.73 -3.26 -4.89
CA ALA A 227 16.33 -3.40 -6.28
C ALA A 227 15.00 -2.67 -6.57
N ILE A 228 14.02 -2.73 -5.65
CA ILE A 228 12.76 -1.99 -5.76
C ILE A 228 13.01 -0.48 -5.71
N ASP A 229 13.86 0.02 -4.80
CA ASP A 229 14.18 1.45 -4.73
C ASP A 229 14.87 1.95 -6.00
N GLN A 230 15.84 1.21 -6.51
CA GLN A 230 16.52 1.53 -7.78
C GLN A 230 15.55 1.52 -8.97
N ALA A 231 14.63 0.55 -9.01
CA ALA A 231 13.61 0.49 -10.04
C ALA A 231 12.65 1.68 -9.97
N LEU A 232 12.19 2.07 -8.78
CA LEU A 232 11.36 3.26 -8.59
C LEU A 232 12.08 4.54 -9.00
N GLU A 233 13.37 4.67 -8.64
CA GLU A 233 14.19 5.82 -9.02
C GLU A 233 14.34 5.92 -10.55
N LYS A 234 14.60 4.80 -11.21
CA LYS A 234 14.64 4.72 -12.68
C LYS A 234 13.33 5.15 -13.32
N LEU A 235 12.20 4.58 -12.85
CA LEU A 235 10.86 4.91 -13.37
C LEU A 235 10.47 6.37 -13.09
N ARG A 236 11.01 6.97 -12.03
CA ARG A 236 10.85 8.39 -11.75
C ARG A 236 11.69 9.25 -12.69
N ALA A 237 12.96 8.90 -12.89
CA ALA A 237 13.90 9.65 -13.71
C ALA A 237 13.52 9.64 -15.20
N ASP A 238 12.98 8.53 -15.70
CA ASP A 238 12.55 8.42 -17.11
C ASP A 238 11.12 8.93 -17.36
N GLY A 239 10.44 9.43 -16.32
CA GLY A 239 9.10 10.01 -16.40
C GLY A 239 7.95 9.00 -16.40
N THR A 240 8.23 7.71 -16.27
CA THR A 240 7.18 6.66 -16.26
C THR A 240 6.23 6.85 -15.09
N LEU A 241 6.72 7.12 -13.87
CA LEU A 241 5.84 7.35 -12.71
C LEU A 241 4.88 8.52 -12.92
N ALA A 242 5.39 9.65 -13.41
CA ALA A 242 4.57 10.84 -13.70
C ALA A 242 3.53 10.53 -14.78
N LYS A 243 3.89 9.78 -15.82
CA LYS A 243 2.96 9.35 -16.88
C LYS A 243 1.84 8.47 -16.32
N LEU A 244 2.16 7.48 -15.49
CA LEU A 244 1.17 6.62 -14.85
C LEU A 244 0.26 7.43 -13.92
N SER A 245 0.83 8.33 -13.13
CA SER A 245 0.07 9.22 -12.26
C SER A 245 -0.93 10.08 -13.04
N ASN A 246 -0.47 10.73 -14.10
CA ASN A 246 -1.35 11.55 -14.94
C ASN A 246 -2.46 10.71 -15.63
N LYS A 247 -2.15 9.48 -16.05
CA LYS A 247 -3.16 8.56 -16.62
C LYS A 247 -4.33 8.29 -15.68
N TRP A 248 -4.05 8.13 -14.37
CA TRP A 248 -5.05 7.68 -13.40
C TRP A 248 -5.64 8.80 -12.55
N PHE A 249 -4.91 9.90 -12.35
CA PHE A 249 -5.29 10.97 -11.42
C PHE A 249 -5.34 12.36 -12.04
N ASP A 250 -5.06 12.49 -13.33
CA ASP A 250 -4.97 13.78 -14.05
C ASP A 250 -3.95 14.77 -13.42
N THR A 251 -3.03 14.26 -12.61
CA THR A 251 -1.98 15.03 -11.94
C THR A 251 -0.83 14.12 -11.50
N ASP A 252 0.34 14.71 -11.23
CA ASP A 252 1.48 13.95 -10.69
C ASP A 252 1.44 13.93 -9.16
N VAL A 253 1.06 12.77 -8.59
CA VAL A 253 1.05 12.49 -7.14
C VAL A 253 2.26 11.67 -6.67
N THR A 254 3.24 11.47 -7.55
CA THR A 254 4.41 10.61 -7.26
C THR A 254 5.59 11.37 -6.67
N ASN A 255 5.54 12.70 -6.67
CA ASN A 255 6.59 13.55 -6.11
C ASN A 255 6.27 13.92 -4.65
N ALA A 256 7.13 13.44 -3.74
CA ALA A 256 7.01 13.70 -2.29
C ALA A 256 7.56 15.08 -1.86
N ARG A 257 7.92 15.96 -2.80
CA ARG A 257 8.49 17.30 -2.54
C ARG A 257 7.47 18.32 -2.11
#